data_3f54f77c5c33987a3bc5b4ea467aadbe
#
_entry.id   3f54f77c5c33987a3bc5b4ea467aadbe
#
_cell.length_a   1.000
_cell.length_b   1.000
_cell.length_c   1.000
_cell.angle_alpha   90.00
_cell.angle_beta   90.00
_cell.angle_gamma   90.00
#
_symmetry.space_group_name_H-M   'P 1'
#
loop_
_entity.id
_entity.type
_entity.pdbx_description
1 polymer ?
#
loop_
_entity_poly.entity_id
_entity_poly.type
_entity_poly.pdbx_seq_one_letter_code
_entity_poly.pdbx_strand_id
1 'polypeptide(L)'
;MESIIRDIKLAKSGHEKISWVDRHMPALNAIGDKLKADQTFKGKTICVSVHLEAKTAYLAEVLHRAGANVIVTGSNPLSTQDDVAAALVEDGLTVYAWYGATDEEYFDFLNKSLDHHPDIIIDDGGDQVHLLHTTRADAMENLLGGTEETTTGVNRLHGLDKAGELKFPMVAANDSYCKYLFDNRYGTGQSTWDGIMRTTNLTVVGKKVVVAGYGWCGKGCAMRAKGLGAHVIVTEVDPIKAIEAVFDGFEVMPMAEAAKVGDIFVTLTGDKDVIRGEHMKNMKDGVVLANAGHFDVEINK
;
A
#
# COMPACT_ATOMS: atom_id res chain seq x y z
N MET A 1 -21.47 15.55 -4.42
CA MET A 1 -21.54 14.46 -5.42
C MET A 1 -21.92 13.18 -4.70
N GLU A 2 -22.61 12.26 -5.35
CA GLU A 2 -23.04 11.00 -4.75
C GLU A 2 -21.88 10.00 -4.73
N SER A 3 -21.76 9.23 -3.65
CA SER A 3 -20.74 8.18 -3.53
C SER A 3 -20.97 7.05 -4.55
N ILE A 4 -19.91 6.39 -4.98
CA ILE A 4 -19.96 5.25 -5.89
C ILE A 4 -19.28 4.06 -5.21
N ILE A 5 -20.09 3.14 -4.71
CA ILE A 5 -19.68 1.95 -3.96
C ILE A 5 -20.44 0.72 -4.45
N ARG A 6 -20.01 -0.48 -4.04
CA ARG A 6 -20.64 -1.74 -4.47
C ARG A 6 -22.09 -1.90 -3.96
N ASP A 7 -22.31 -1.82 -2.66
CA ASP A 7 -23.63 -2.00 -2.02
C ASP A 7 -23.61 -1.42 -0.60
N ILE A 8 -24.45 -0.44 -0.34
CA ILE A 8 -24.60 0.17 0.99
C ILE A 8 -25.05 -0.83 2.08
N LYS A 9 -25.72 -1.91 1.71
CA LYS A 9 -26.18 -2.93 2.66
C LYS A 9 -25.06 -3.68 3.37
N LEU A 10 -23.83 -3.55 2.88
CA LEU A 10 -22.64 -4.13 3.48
C LEU A 10 -22.13 -3.35 4.71
N ALA A 11 -22.63 -2.13 4.95
CA ALA A 11 -22.10 -1.21 5.95
C ALA A 11 -21.98 -1.82 7.36
N LYS A 12 -22.92 -2.66 7.78
CA LYS A 12 -22.85 -3.31 9.10
C LYS A 12 -21.54 -4.08 9.33
N SER A 13 -21.11 -4.88 8.35
CA SER A 13 -19.84 -5.62 8.43
C SER A 13 -18.64 -4.67 8.47
N GLY A 14 -18.69 -3.59 7.68
CA GLY A 14 -17.66 -2.55 7.69
C GLY A 14 -17.51 -1.88 9.05
N HIS A 15 -18.62 -1.47 9.68
CA HIS A 15 -18.60 -0.89 11.03
C HIS A 15 -18.01 -1.85 12.08
N GLU A 16 -18.34 -3.14 12.00
CA GLU A 16 -17.76 -4.14 12.89
C GLU A 16 -16.22 -4.20 12.76
N LYS A 17 -15.70 -4.17 11.53
CA LYS A 17 -14.26 -4.14 11.25
C LYS A 17 -13.60 -2.84 11.74
N ILE A 18 -14.17 -1.69 11.43
CA ILE A 18 -13.64 -0.37 11.84
C ILE A 18 -13.65 -0.26 13.38
N SER A 19 -14.73 -0.63 14.03
CA SER A 19 -14.85 -0.65 15.50
C SER A 19 -13.83 -1.61 16.17
N TRP A 20 -13.48 -2.71 15.52
CA TRP A 20 -12.42 -3.58 15.99
C TRP A 20 -11.05 -2.88 15.92
N VAL A 21 -10.74 -2.26 14.79
CA VAL A 21 -9.47 -1.60 14.53
C VAL A 21 -9.25 -0.40 15.45
N ASP A 22 -10.26 0.42 15.69
CA ASP A 22 -10.23 1.55 16.62
C ASP A 22 -9.59 1.18 17.97
N ARG A 23 -9.98 0.03 18.54
CA ARG A 23 -9.46 -0.45 19.83
C ARG A 23 -7.97 -0.78 19.80
N HIS A 24 -7.39 -0.93 18.62
CA HIS A 24 -5.99 -1.33 18.41
C HIS A 24 -5.11 -0.19 17.89
N MET A 25 -5.64 1.04 17.81
CA MET A 25 -4.92 2.22 17.31
C MET A 25 -4.81 3.34 18.36
N PRO A 26 -4.24 3.07 19.56
CA PRO A 26 -4.25 4.04 20.68
C PRO A 26 -3.51 5.34 20.36
N ALA A 27 -2.47 5.31 19.52
CA ALA A 27 -1.76 6.52 19.13
C ALA A 27 -2.65 7.42 18.24
N LEU A 28 -3.36 6.83 17.27
CA LEU A 28 -4.29 7.58 16.43
C LEU A 28 -5.47 8.11 17.24
N ASN A 29 -5.96 7.35 18.24
CA ASN A 29 -7.03 7.77 19.13
C ASN A 29 -6.62 9.05 19.88
N ALA A 30 -5.44 9.04 20.51
CA ALA A 30 -4.93 10.20 21.26
C ALA A 30 -4.73 11.44 20.36
N ILE A 31 -4.25 11.23 19.12
CA ILE A 31 -4.11 12.31 18.13
C ILE A 31 -5.49 12.77 17.68
N GLY A 32 -6.39 11.85 17.39
CA GLY A 32 -7.77 12.13 16.96
C GLY A 32 -8.58 12.94 17.97
N ASP A 33 -8.47 12.63 19.25
CA ASP A 33 -9.12 13.40 20.31
C ASP A 33 -8.67 14.87 20.32
N LYS A 34 -7.37 15.11 20.13
CA LYS A 34 -6.82 16.45 20.03
C LYS A 34 -7.31 17.17 18.78
N LEU A 35 -7.19 16.54 17.61
CA LEU A 35 -7.63 17.11 16.33
C LEU A 35 -9.13 17.44 16.35
N LYS A 36 -9.94 16.58 16.96
CA LYS A 36 -11.37 16.79 17.15
C LYS A 36 -11.66 17.97 18.08
N ALA A 37 -10.95 18.08 19.21
CA ALA A 37 -11.13 19.18 20.16
C ALA A 37 -10.80 20.53 19.52
N ASP A 38 -9.73 20.58 18.75
CA ASP A 38 -9.26 21.80 18.08
C ASP A 38 -10.00 22.09 16.77
N GLN A 39 -10.84 21.14 16.27
CA GLN A 39 -11.49 21.22 14.95
C GLN A 39 -10.48 21.60 13.84
N THR A 40 -9.31 20.95 13.87
CA THR A 40 -8.11 21.31 13.10
C THR A 40 -8.37 21.41 11.59
N PHE A 41 -9.25 20.56 11.06
CA PHE A 41 -9.54 20.49 9.61
C PHE A 41 -10.90 21.12 9.25
N LYS A 42 -11.46 21.95 10.11
CA LYS A 42 -12.75 22.60 9.82
C LYS A 42 -12.69 23.41 8.52
N GLY A 43 -13.59 23.06 7.60
CA GLY A 43 -13.71 23.71 6.30
C GLY A 43 -12.64 23.29 5.29
N LYS A 44 -11.86 22.24 5.57
CA LYS A 44 -10.90 21.67 4.66
C LYS A 44 -11.46 20.44 3.98
N THR A 45 -11.17 20.29 2.69
CA THR A 45 -11.43 19.06 1.92
C THR A 45 -10.16 18.23 1.85
N ILE A 46 -10.24 16.97 2.29
CA ILE A 46 -9.12 16.03 2.30
C ILE A 46 -9.47 14.83 1.41
N CYS A 47 -8.69 14.61 0.36
CA CYS A 47 -8.79 13.40 -0.45
C CYS A 47 -7.83 12.34 0.06
N VAL A 48 -8.35 11.15 0.36
CA VAL A 48 -7.59 9.99 0.84
C VAL A 48 -7.62 8.91 -0.23
N SER A 49 -6.47 8.61 -0.82
CA SER A 49 -6.26 7.52 -1.78
C SER A 49 -5.23 6.55 -1.21
N VAL A 50 -5.68 5.66 -0.34
CA VAL A 50 -4.85 4.65 0.34
C VAL A 50 -5.58 3.31 0.25
N HIS A 51 -4.90 2.19 0.48
CA HIS A 51 -5.56 0.88 0.55
C HIS A 51 -6.81 0.94 1.43
N LEU A 52 -8.02 0.84 0.83
CA LEU A 52 -9.28 1.03 1.56
C LEU A 52 -9.66 -0.22 2.34
N GLU A 53 -9.11 -0.33 3.53
CA GLU A 53 -9.41 -1.33 4.55
C GLU A 53 -9.72 -0.65 5.89
N ALA A 54 -9.99 -1.39 6.93
CA ALA A 54 -10.55 -0.85 8.18
C ALA A 54 -9.66 0.20 8.88
N LYS A 55 -8.31 0.10 8.79
CA LYS A 55 -7.41 1.09 9.42
C LYS A 55 -7.41 2.42 8.66
N THR A 56 -7.40 2.36 7.33
CA THR A 56 -7.56 3.54 6.47
C THR A 56 -8.91 4.20 6.68
N ALA A 57 -9.97 3.41 6.78
CA ALA A 57 -11.31 3.93 7.08
C ALA A 57 -11.35 4.63 8.44
N TYR A 58 -10.74 4.04 9.46
CA TYR A 58 -10.66 4.68 10.78
C TYR A 58 -9.88 6.00 10.75
N LEU A 59 -8.78 6.07 10.00
CA LEU A 59 -8.09 7.35 9.76
C LEU A 59 -9.02 8.39 9.11
N ALA A 60 -9.77 7.99 8.07
CA ALA A 60 -10.72 8.88 7.40
C ALA A 60 -11.81 9.39 8.37
N GLU A 61 -12.35 8.54 9.25
CA GLU A 61 -13.27 8.95 10.29
C GLU A 61 -12.65 9.92 11.29
N VAL A 62 -11.38 9.72 11.68
CA VAL A 62 -10.67 10.64 12.60
C VAL A 62 -10.56 12.02 11.96
N LEU A 63 -10.21 12.11 10.68
CA LEU A 63 -10.14 13.36 9.93
C LEU A 63 -11.52 14.03 9.82
N HIS A 64 -12.56 13.23 9.53
CA HIS A 64 -13.93 13.71 9.44
C HIS A 64 -14.41 14.28 10.80
N ARG A 65 -14.17 13.57 11.90
CA ARG A 65 -14.48 14.03 13.26
C ARG A 65 -13.71 15.30 13.66
N ALA A 66 -12.55 15.55 13.05
CA ALA A 66 -11.76 16.77 13.20
C ALA A 66 -12.24 17.95 12.33
N GLY A 67 -13.38 17.78 11.62
CA GLY A 67 -14.05 18.84 10.86
C GLY A 67 -13.76 18.82 9.36
N ALA A 68 -13.01 17.87 8.85
CA ALA A 68 -12.75 17.76 7.40
C ALA A 68 -13.98 17.28 6.61
N ASN A 69 -14.11 17.79 5.39
CA ASN A 69 -14.85 17.11 4.31
C ASN A 69 -13.94 16.06 3.71
N VAL A 70 -14.17 14.78 4.02
CA VAL A 70 -13.28 13.68 3.61
C VAL A 70 -13.85 12.95 2.41
N ILE A 71 -13.02 12.84 1.38
CA ILE A 71 -13.30 12.09 0.15
C ILE A 71 -12.35 10.90 0.12
N VAL A 72 -12.88 9.69 -0.03
CA VAL A 72 -12.07 8.47 0.04
C VAL A 72 -12.12 7.71 -1.26
N THR A 73 -10.97 7.25 -1.73
CA THR A 73 -10.84 6.26 -2.78
C THR A 73 -9.78 5.23 -2.41
N GLY A 74 -9.72 4.11 -3.12
CA GLY A 74 -8.68 3.10 -2.89
C GLY A 74 -7.45 3.36 -3.77
N SER A 75 -6.26 3.12 -3.26
CA SER A 75 -5.02 3.13 -4.06
C SER A 75 -4.80 1.84 -4.86
N ASN A 76 -5.54 0.79 -4.55
CA ASN A 76 -5.47 -0.49 -5.26
C ASN A 76 -6.82 -1.21 -5.20
N PRO A 77 -7.46 -1.49 -6.36
CA PRO A 77 -8.75 -2.18 -6.41
C PRO A 77 -8.74 -3.57 -5.75
N LEU A 78 -7.61 -4.28 -5.78
CA LEU A 78 -7.50 -5.63 -5.23
C LEU A 78 -7.42 -5.68 -3.70
N SER A 79 -7.17 -4.54 -3.04
CA SER A 79 -7.14 -4.43 -1.58
C SER A 79 -8.36 -3.74 -0.99
N THR A 80 -9.18 -3.10 -1.82
CA THR A 80 -10.40 -2.42 -1.40
C THR A 80 -11.39 -3.39 -0.76
N GLN A 81 -12.01 -2.99 0.36
CA GLN A 81 -13.05 -3.75 1.04
C GLN A 81 -14.41 -3.05 0.89
N ASP A 82 -15.34 -3.69 0.19
CA ASP A 82 -16.63 -3.11 -0.17
C ASP A 82 -17.51 -2.78 1.05
N ASP A 83 -17.43 -3.58 2.10
CA ASP A 83 -18.16 -3.36 3.34
C ASP A 83 -17.60 -2.16 4.13
N VAL A 84 -16.30 -1.95 4.10
CA VAL A 84 -15.63 -0.79 4.70
C VAL A 84 -16.01 0.49 3.94
N ALA A 85 -16.01 0.45 2.61
CA ALA A 85 -16.47 1.56 1.77
C ALA A 85 -17.93 1.93 2.09
N ALA A 86 -18.80 0.93 2.26
CA ALA A 86 -20.20 1.14 2.61
C ALA A 86 -20.38 1.77 4.00
N ALA A 87 -19.60 1.35 5.00
CA ALA A 87 -19.65 1.93 6.35
C ALA A 87 -19.29 3.41 6.34
N LEU A 88 -18.24 3.81 5.62
CA LEU A 88 -17.86 5.22 5.51
C LEU A 88 -18.96 6.08 4.85
N VAL A 89 -19.67 5.54 3.86
CA VAL A 89 -20.80 6.24 3.23
C VAL A 89 -21.96 6.41 4.21
N GLU A 90 -22.28 5.38 5.02
CA GLU A 90 -23.31 5.46 6.05
C GLU A 90 -22.95 6.49 7.13
N ASP A 91 -21.65 6.67 7.42
CA ASP A 91 -21.14 7.71 8.34
C ASP A 91 -21.03 9.11 7.71
N GLY A 92 -21.47 9.27 6.46
CA GLY A 92 -21.58 10.56 5.79
C GLY A 92 -20.32 11.01 5.02
N LEU A 93 -19.33 10.15 4.86
CA LEU A 93 -18.17 10.43 3.99
C LEU A 93 -18.52 10.17 2.52
N THR A 94 -17.80 10.82 1.62
CA THR A 94 -17.91 10.54 0.19
C THR A 94 -16.88 9.49 -0.22
N VAL A 95 -17.32 8.41 -0.87
CA VAL A 95 -16.46 7.28 -1.24
C VAL A 95 -16.63 6.92 -2.71
N TYR A 96 -15.52 6.74 -3.42
CA TYR A 96 -15.47 6.25 -4.79
C TYR A 96 -14.54 5.03 -4.84
N ALA A 97 -15.07 3.83 -4.55
CA ALA A 97 -14.26 2.61 -4.51
C ALA A 97 -15.10 1.35 -4.49
N TRP A 98 -14.62 0.29 -5.15
CA TRP A 98 -15.04 -1.08 -4.91
C TRP A 98 -13.93 -2.09 -5.22
N TYR A 99 -14.06 -3.28 -4.68
CA TYR A 99 -13.14 -4.39 -4.92
C TYR A 99 -13.21 -4.86 -6.38
N GLY A 100 -12.05 -5.02 -7.01
CA GLY A 100 -11.95 -5.53 -8.38
C GLY A 100 -12.42 -4.53 -9.43
N ALA A 101 -12.34 -3.22 -9.16
CA ALA A 101 -12.53 -2.19 -10.18
C ALA A 101 -11.53 -2.39 -11.32
N THR A 102 -11.97 -2.14 -12.55
CA THR A 102 -11.08 -2.09 -13.72
C THR A 102 -10.17 -0.87 -13.66
N ASP A 103 -9.12 -0.84 -14.46
CA ASP A 103 -8.22 0.32 -14.53
C ASP A 103 -8.97 1.60 -14.90
N GLU A 104 -9.94 1.50 -15.84
CA GLU A 104 -10.78 2.65 -16.23
C GLU A 104 -11.62 3.16 -15.05
N GLU A 105 -12.27 2.25 -14.32
CA GLU A 105 -13.06 2.59 -13.13
C GLU A 105 -12.18 3.17 -12.02
N TYR A 106 -11.00 2.58 -11.79
CA TYR A 106 -10.04 3.08 -10.82
C TYR A 106 -9.61 4.53 -11.10
N PHE A 107 -9.24 4.83 -12.34
CA PHE A 107 -8.88 6.19 -12.73
C PHE A 107 -10.08 7.15 -12.72
N ASP A 108 -11.30 6.68 -13.02
CA ASP A 108 -12.53 7.47 -12.88
C ASP A 108 -12.76 7.83 -11.39
N PHE A 109 -12.54 6.91 -10.45
CA PHE A 109 -12.67 7.19 -9.01
C PHE A 109 -11.66 8.23 -8.54
N LEU A 110 -10.40 8.11 -8.97
CA LEU A 110 -9.37 9.12 -8.67
C LEU A 110 -9.79 10.50 -9.22
N ASN A 111 -10.26 10.57 -10.47
CA ASN A 111 -10.71 11.82 -11.07
C ASN A 111 -11.91 12.41 -10.32
N LYS A 112 -12.90 11.60 -9.95
CA LYS A 112 -14.05 12.04 -9.16
C LYS A 112 -13.67 12.54 -7.77
N SER A 113 -12.66 11.93 -7.14
CA SER A 113 -12.15 12.43 -5.87
C SER A 113 -11.51 13.82 -6.01
N LEU A 114 -10.82 14.08 -7.10
CA LEU A 114 -10.19 15.36 -7.43
C LEU A 114 -11.21 16.43 -7.87
N ASP A 115 -12.41 16.07 -8.35
CA ASP A 115 -13.50 17.01 -8.64
C ASP A 115 -13.97 17.78 -7.39
N HIS A 116 -13.59 17.34 -6.21
CA HIS A 116 -13.86 18.05 -4.96
C HIS A 116 -12.84 19.15 -4.63
N HIS A 117 -11.85 19.39 -5.51
CA HIS A 117 -10.81 20.42 -5.34
C HIS A 117 -10.17 20.40 -3.94
N PRO A 118 -9.43 19.34 -3.58
CA PRO A 118 -8.95 19.14 -2.22
C PRO A 118 -7.98 20.23 -1.76
N ASP A 119 -8.04 20.55 -0.46
CA ASP A 119 -6.99 21.33 0.21
C ASP A 119 -5.77 20.47 0.54
N ILE A 120 -5.99 19.18 0.83
CA ILE A 120 -4.94 18.23 1.21
C ILE A 120 -5.20 16.89 0.54
N ILE A 121 -4.14 16.25 0.08
CA ILE A 121 -4.19 14.85 -0.40
C ILE A 121 -3.39 13.92 0.53
N ILE A 122 -3.89 12.72 0.74
CA ILE A 122 -3.17 11.60 1.36
C ILE A 122 -3.11 10.52 0.29
N ASP A 123 -1.94 10.36 -0.32
CA ASP A 123 -1.72 9.50 -1.47
C ASP A 123 -0.88 8.28 -1.10
N ASP A 124 -1.05 7.20 -1.85
CA ASP A 124 -0.35 5.93 -1.66
C ASP A 124 -0.02 5.33 -3.03
N GLY A 125 1.21 5.58 -3.46
CA GLY A 125 1.74 5.18 -4.75
C GLY A 125 1.89 6.34 -5.74
N GLY A 126 1.37 7.53 -5.42
CA GLY A 126 1.58 8.75 -6.20
C GLY A 126 0.67 8.91 -7.41
N ASP A 127 -0.48 8.21 -7.48
CA ASP A 127 -1.38 8.31 -8.64
C ASP A 127 -2.22 9.60 -8.61
N GLN A 128 -2.69 10.07 -7.44
CA GLN A 128 -3.29 11.41 -7.33
C GLN A 128 -2.28 12.51 -7.68
N VAL A 129 -1.05 12.39 -7.16
CA VAL A 129 0.03 13.32 -7.50
C VAL A 129 0.28 13.34 -8.99
N HIS A 130 0.34 12.17 -9.65
CA HIS A 130 0.53 12.07 -11.09
C HIS A 130 -0.59 12.78 -11.87
N LEU A 131 -1.85 12.55 -11.52
CA LEU A 131 -2.98 13.23 -12.17
C LEU A 131 -2.92 14.75 -12.00
N LEU A 132 -2.61 15.24 -10.81
CA LEU A 132 -2.47 16.68 -10.52
C LEU A 132 -1.32 17.32 -11.31
N HIS A 133 -0.25 16.60 -11.61
CA HIS A 133 0.87 17.11 -12.41
C HIS A 133 0.63 17.02 -13.93
N THR A 134 -0.36 16.23 -14.37
CA THR A 134 -0.62 15.97 -15.78
C THR A 134 -2.00 16.48 -16.23
N THR A 135 -3.04 15.70 -16.01
CA THR A 135 -4.37 15.92 -16.59
C THR A 135 -5.33 16.69 -15.69
N ARG A 136 -5.05 16.79 -14.37
CA ARG A 136 -5.94 17.40 -13.37
C ARG A 136 -5.29 18.60 -12.65
N ALA A 137 -4.54 19.40 -13.40
CA ALA A 137 -3.96 20.63 -12.87
C ALA A 137 -5.02 21.64 -12.36
N ASP A 138 -6.25 21.55 -12.89
CA ASP A 138 -7.42 22.29 -12.43
C ASP A 138 -7.73 22.07 -10.94
N ALA A 139 -7.56 20.85 -10.46
CA ALA A 139 -7.88 20.48 -9.07
C ALA A 139 -6.87 21.01 -8.03
N MET A 140 -5.78 21.64 -8.46
CA MET A 140 -4.78 22.23 -7.54
C MET A 140 -5.16 23.62 -7.00
N GLU A 141 -6.28 24.20 -7.42
CA GLU A 141 -6.65 25.58 -7.07
C GLU A 141 -6.57 25.87 -5.57
N ASN A 142 -7.02 24.94 -4.73
CA ASN A 142 -7.06 25.08 -3.27
C ASN A 142 -5.97 24.26 -2.56
N LEU A 143 -5.14 23.53 -3.31
CA LEU A 143 -4.25 22.52 -2.75
C LEU A 143 -3.10 23.16 -1.96
N LEU A 144 -3.03 22.84 -0.69
CA LEU A 144 -1.96 23.24 0.22
C LEU A 144 -0.76 22.29 0.14
N GLY A 145 -1.01 21.03 -0.16
CA GLY A 145 -0.02 19.97 -0.24
C GLY A 145 -0.57 18.59 0.12
N GLY A 146 0.30 17.65 0.37
CA GLY A 146 -0.13 16.30 0.71
C GLY A 146 0.91 15.46 1.44
N THR A 147 0.59 14.18 1.60
CA THR A 147 1.47 13.18 2.20
C THR A 147 1.46 11.91 1.36
N GLU A 148 2.60 11.23 1.33
CA GLU A 148 2.78 9.96 0.60
C GLU A 148 3.08 8.81 1.56
N GLU A 149 2.30 7.75 1.43
CA GLU A 149 2.31 6.58 2.30
C GLU A 149 3.43 5.59 1.98
N THR A 150 3.86 5.46 0.71
CA THR A 150 4.65 4.31 0.27
C THR A 150 5.92 4.67 -0.50
N THR A 151 6.90 3.77 -0.45
CA THR A 151 8.21 3.93 -1.14
C THR A 151 8.06 4.22 -2.63
N THR A 152 7.12 3.57 -3.32
CA THR A 152 6.89 3.78 -4.76
C THR A 152 6.50 5.22 -5.05
N GLY A 153 5.57 5.78 -4.29
CA GLY A 153 5.16 7.18 -4.44
C GLY A 153 6.26 8.16 -4.04
N VAL A 154 6.97 7.91 -2.93
CA VAL A 154 8.11 8.75 -2.52
C VAL A 154 9.20 8.80 -3.61
N ASN A 155 9.50 7.68 -4.27
CA ASN A 155 10.45 7.67 -5.39
C ASN A 155 9.97 8.52 -6.57
N ARG A 156 8.67 8.50 -6.88
CA ARG A 156 8.07 9.39 -7.88
C ARG A 156 8.20 10.86 -7.49
N LEU A 157 7.91 11.19 -6.23
CA LEU A 157 8.05 12.55 -5.69
C LEU A 157 9.50 13.07 -5.80
N HIS A 158 10.48 12.24 -5.41
CA HIS A 158 11.90 12.59 -5.58
C HIS A 158 12.29 12.79 -7.04
N GLY A 159 11.68 12.03 -7.97
CA GLY A 159 11.87 12.22 -9.40
C GLY A 159 11.38 13.60 -9.86
N LEU A 160 10.16 13.99 -9.47
CA LEU A 160 9.57 15.30 -9.77
C LEU A 160 10.36 16.46 -9.11
N ASP A 161 10.73 16.31 -7.85
CA ASP A 161 11.50 17.32 -7.12
C ASP A 161 12.87 17.56 -7.77
N LYS A 162 13.59 16.50 -8.08
CA LYS A 162 14.90 16.57 -8.76
C LYS A 162 14.82 17.19 -10.15
N ALA A 163 13.70 16.99 -10.86
CA ALA A 163 13.43 17.62 -12.14
C ALA A 163 12.98 19.09 -12.01
N GLY A 164 12.69 19.57 -10.80
CA GLY A 164 12.10 20.88 -10.55
C GLY A 164 10.64 20.99 -10.99
N GLU A 165 9.94 19.86 -11.10
CA GLU A 165 8.58 19.74 -11.59
C GLU A 165 7.53 19.55 -10.48
N LEU A 166 7.93 19.30 -9.23
CA LEU A 166 7.02 19.16 -8.10
C LEU A 166 6.33 20.50 -7.81
N LYS A 167 5.02 20.58 -8.06
CA LYS A 167 4.25 21.85 -8.06
C LYS A 167 3.72 22.25 -6.69
N PHE A 168 3.69 21.34 -5.71
CA PHE A 168 3.19 21.58 -4.37
C PHE A 168 3.96 20.75 -3.34
N PRO A 169 3.99 21.16 -2.06
CA PRO A 169 4.73 20.44 -1.04
C PRO A 169 4.11 19.07 -0.73
N MET A 170 4.96 18.04 -0.60
CA MET A 170 4.57 16.71 -0.19
C MET A 170 5.41 16.23 0.99
N VAL A 171 4.78 15.63 1.98
CA VAL A 171 5.45 15.01 3.13
C VAL A 171 5.62 13.52 2.85
N ALA A 172 6.87 13.05 2.82
CA ALA A 172 7.18 11.62 2.70
C ALA A 172 6.93 10.92 4.04
N ALA A 173 5.66 10.62 4.36
CA ALA A 173 5.27 9.93 5.59
C ALA A 173 5.91 8.54 5.67
N ASN A 174 6.08 7.88 4.52
CA ASN A 174 6.80 6.60 4.43
C ASN A 174 8.21 6.65 5.03
N ASP A 175 8.90 7.79 4.92
CA ASP A 175 10.30 7.91 5.32
C ASP A 175 10.49 8.30 6.79
N SER A 176 9.39 8.40 7.55
CA SER A 176 9.49 8.57 8.99
C SER A 176 9.96 7.28 9.65
N TYR A 177 10.85 7.39 10.66
CA TYR A 177 11.35 6.24 11.42
C TYR A 177 10.22 5.39 12.01
N CYS A 178 9.16 6.02 12.48
CA CYS A 178 8.01 5.33 13.05
C CYS A 178 7.16 4.58 11.99
N LYS A 179 7.36 4.84 10.70
CA LYS A 179 6.63 4.18 9.61
C LYS A 179 7.45 3.02 9.03
N TYR A 180 8.51 3.29 8.27
CA TYR A 180 9.17 2.25 7.48
C TYR A 180 9.89 1.18 8.32
N LEU A 181 10.43 1.55 9.49
CA LEU A 181 11.09 0.57 10.37
C LEU A 181 10.11 -0.47 10.93
N PHE A 182 8.82 -0.16 11.00
CA PHE A 182 7.82 -1.03 11.61
C PHE A 182 6.81 -1.53 10.59
N ASP A 183 6.14 -0.65 9.87
CA ASP A 183 5.12 -1.03 8.90
C ASP A 183 5.72 -1.78 7.70
N ASN A 184 6.60 -1.15 6.93
CA ASN A 184 7.19 -1.78 5.75
C ASN A 184 7.95 -3.06 6.13
N ARG A 185 8.71 -3.04 7.23
CA ARG A 185 9.53 -4.17 7.64
C ARG A 185 8.71 -5.28 8.30
N TYR A 186 8.02 -4.99 9.39
CA TYR A 186 7.36 -6.01 10.19
C TYR A 186 5.91 -6.25 9.75
N GLY A 187 5.17 -5.20 9.43
CA GLY A 187 3.79 -5.30 9.00
C GLY A 187 3.67 -6.03 7.67
N THR A 188 4.38 -5.57 6.63
CA THR A 188 4.38 -6.21 5.31
C THR A 188 4.88 -7.65 5.39
N GLY A 189 5.99 -7.89 6.12
CA GLY A 189 6.52 -9.25 6.28
C GLY A 189 5.52 -10.21 6.93
N GLN A 190 4.80 -9.77 7.95
CA GLN A 190 3.77 -10.58 8.60
C GLN A 190 2.58 -10.84 7.68
N SER A 191 2.02 -9.79 7.08
CA SER A 191 0.81 -9.89 6.24
C SER A 191 1.05 -10.70 4.97
N THR A 192 2.24 -10.61 4.39
CA THR A 192 2.64 -11.41 3.22
C THR A 192 2.56 -12.91 3.54
N TRP A 193 3.13 -13.34 4.65
CA TRP A 193 3.10 -14.75 5.04
C TRP A 193 1.72 -15.20 5.51
N ASP A 194 0.96 -14.35 6.17
CA ASP A 194 -0.44 -14.64 6.49
C ASP A 194 -1.24 -14.89 5.19
N GLY A 195 -1.09 -14.03 4.18
CA GLY A 195 -1.75 -14.18 2.88
C GLY A 195 -1.35 -15.47 2.16
N ILE A 196 -0.05 -15.76 2.05
CA ILE A 196 0.46 -16.97 1.38
C ILE A 196 -0.07 -18.24 2.07
N MET A 197 0.03 -18.31 3.39
CA MET A 197 -0.41 -19.49 4.15
C MET A 197 -1.92 -19.70 4.07
N ARG A 198 -2.72 -18.65 4.16
CA ARG A 198 -4.20 -18.75 4.02
C ARG A 198 -4.61 -19.19 2.62
N THR A 199 -3.98 -18.65 1.58
CA THR A 199 -4.34 -18.93 0.20
C THR A 199 -3.94 -20.34 -0.24
N THR A 200 -2.76 -20.80 0.20
CA THR A 200 -2.19 -22.09 -0.24
C THR A 200 -2.46 -23.23 0.73
N ASN A 201 -2.67 -22.93 2.02
CA ASN A 201 -2.72 -23.90 3.12
C ASN A 201 -1.47 -24.81 3.19
N LEU A 202 -0.31 -24.27 2.76
CA LEU A 202 0.98 -24.97 2.78
C LEU A 202 1.83 -24.56 3.99
N THR A 203 2.60 -25.52 4.51
CA THR A 203 3.63 -25.21 5.49
C THR A 203 4.86 -24.60 4.80
N VAL A 204 5.48 -23.61 5.45
CA VAL A 204 6.67 -22.90 4.94
C VAL A 204 7.96 -23.61 5.37
N VAL A 205 7.91 -24.39 6.46
CA VAL A 205 9.08 -25.10 6.99
C VAL A 205 9.72 -26.02 5.95
N GLY A 206 11.05 -25.93 5.83
CA GLY A 206 11.86 -26.71 4.90
C GLY A 206 11.76 -26.28 3.42
N LYS A 207 10.93 -25.28 3.09
CA LYS A 207 10.84 -24.74 1.72
C LYS A 207 12.00 -23.81 1.42
N LYS A 208 12.45 -23.79 0.17
CA LYS A 208 13.34 -22.77 -0.37
C LYS A 208 12.49 -21.56 -0.78
N VAL A 209 12.57 -20.50 0.01
CA VAL A 209 11.83 -19.25 -0.22
C VAL A 209 12.77 -18.25 -0.87
N VAL A 210 12.41 -17.77 -2.05
CA VAL A 210 13.13 -16.73 -2.77
C VAL A 210 12.43 -15.40 -2.51
N VAL A 211 13.14 -14.47 -1.87
CA VAL A 211 12.70 -13.10 -1.63
C VAL A 211 13.41 -12.20 -2.63
N ALA A 212 12.66 -11.63 -3.57
CA ALA A 212 13.18 -10.71 -4.56
C ALA A 212 13.09 -9.27 -4.07
N GLY A 213 14.25 -8.67 -3.82
CA GLY A 213 14.42 -7.37 -3.19
C GLY A 213 14.77 -7.47 -1.70
N TYR A 214 15.74 -6.64 -1.26
CA TYR A 214 16.17 -6.59 0.14
C TYR A 214 16.08 -5.17 0.72
N GLY A 215 15.03 -4.42 0.28
CA GLY A 215 14.56 -3.21 0.94
C GLY A 215 13.87 -3.54 2.27
N TRP A 216 13.19 -2.57 2.87
CA TRP A 216 12.55 -2.78 4.18
C TRP A 216 11.51 -3.92 4.18
N CYS A 217 10.66 -3.98 3.16
CA CYS A 217 9.69 -5.07 3.02
C CYS A 217 10.39 -6.43 2.82
N GLY A 218 11.40 -6.49 1.95
CA GLY A 218 12.17 -7.71 1.70
C GLY A 218 12.86 -8.24 2.93
N LYS A 219 13.50 -7.37 3.74
CA LYS A 219 14.11 -7.73 5.04
C LYS A 219 13.09 -8.36 5.99
N GLY A 220 11.93 -7.73 6.12
CA GLY A 220 10.86 -8.25 6.98
C GLY A 220 10.30 -9.58 6.50
N CYS A 221 10.08 -9.72 5.20
CA CYS A 221 9.59 -10.95 4.59
C CYS A 221 10.61 -12.10 4.74
N ALA A 222 11.89 -11.85 4.47
CA ALA A 222 12.97 -12.82 4.65
C ALA A 222 13.10 -13.29 6.10
N MET A 223 13.08 -12.35 7.04
CA MET A 223 13.13 -12.64 8.47
C MET A 223 11.94 -13.50 8.92
N ARG A 224 10.73 -13.19 8.47
CA ARG A 224 9.54 -13.99 8.82
C ARG A 224 9.58 -15.38 8.20
N ALA A 225 10.00 -15.51 6.93
CA ALA A 225 10.20 -16.81 6.30
C ALA A 225 11.18 -17.69 7.07
N LYS A 226 12.33 -17.13 7.48
CA LYS A 226 13.32 -17.82 8.32
C LYS A 226 12.71 -18.26 9.67
N GLY A 227 11.92 -17.37 10.29
CA GLY A 227 11.22 -17.71 11.54
C GLY A 227 10.17 -18.82 11.39
N LEU A 228 9.60 -19.00 10.20
CA LEU A 228 8.69 -20.10 9.83
C LEU A 228 9.46 -21.39 9.43
N GLY A 229 10.79 -21.40 9.50
CA GLY A 229 11.61 -22.57 9.21
C GLY A 229 11.97 -22.73 7.73
N ALA A 230 11.86 -21.70 6.91
CA ALA A 230 12.29 -21.73 5.52
C ALA A 230 13.80 -21.61 5.37
N HIS A 231 14.32 -22.14 4.23
CA HIS A 231 15.63 -21.82 3.71
C HIS A 231 15.47 -20.60 2.78
N VAL A 232 15.92 -19.42 3.23
CA VAL A 232 15.70 -18.18 2.52
C VAL A 232 16.84 -17.87 1.59
N ILE A 233 16.49 -17.56 0.34
CA ILE A 233 17.36 -17.05 -0.72
C ILE A 233 16.89 -15.62 -1.03
N VAL A 234 17.83 -14.68 -1.10
CA VAL A 234 17.56 -13.30 -1.49
C VAL A 234 18.10 -13.05 -2.89
N THR A 235 17.33 -12.39 -3.73
CA THR A 235 17.80 -11.82 -5.00
C THR A 235 17.77 -10.31 -4.92
N GLU A 236 18.90 -9.66 -5.20
CA GLU A 236 19.03 -8.20 -5.07
C GLU A 236 20.02 -7.68 -6.13
N VAL A 237 19.73 -6.51 -6.69
CA VAL A 237 20.59 -5.85 -7.70
C VAL A 237 21.52 -4.81 -7.09
N ASP A 238 21.18 -4.26 -5.92
CA ASP A 238 22.02 -3.36 -5.15
C ASP A 238 23.05 -4.19 -4.37
N PRO A 239 24.35 -4.04 -4.67
CA PRO A 239 25.39 -4.86 -4.03
C PRO A 239 25.48 -4.61 -2.52
N ILE A 240 25.16 -3.42 -2.04
CA ILE A 240 25.18 -3.10 -0.59
C ILE A 240 24.09 -3.88 0.14
N LYS A 241 22.88 -3.86 -0.39
CA LYS A 241 21.76 -4.63 0.16
C LYS A 241 21.99 -6.14 0.04
N ALA A 242 22.60 -6.60 -1.04
CA ALA A 242 22.98 -7.99 -1.20
C ALA A 242 24.00 -8.44 -0.13
N ILE A 243 25.02 -7.62 0.14
CA ILE A 243 25.98 -7.87 1.24
C ILE A 243 25.26 -7.87 2.59
N GLU A 244 24.36 -6.93 2.84
CA GLU A 244 23.58 -6.89 4.07
C GLU A 244 22.78 -8.20 4.27
N ALA A 245 22.14 -8.71 3.21
CA ALA A 245 21.43 -9.99 3.27
C ALA A 245 22.37 -11.17 3.66
N VAL A 246 23.60 -11.17 3.14
CA VAL A 246 24.60 -12.17 3.54
C VAL A 246 24.97 -12.07 5.02
N PHE A 247 25.17 -10.84 5.53
CA PHE A 247 25.46 -10.62 6.97
C PHE A 247 24.28 -11.00 7.88
N ASP A 248 23.04 -10.87 7.38
CA ASP A 248 21.83 -11.34 8.10
C ASP A 248 21.66 -12.87 8.03
N GLY A 249 22.59 -13.57 7.35
CA GLY A 249 22.66 -15.03 7.28
C GLY A 249 21.71 -15.63 6.24
N PHE A 250 21.48 -14.94 5.13
CA PHE A 250 20.75 -15.44 3.98
C PHE A 250 21.69 -15.81 2.83
N GLU A 251 21.27 -16.79 2.03
CA GLU A 251 21.89 -17.09 0.75
C GLU A 251 21.51 -16.02 -0.26
N VAL A 252 22.45 -15.54 -1.07
CA VAL A 252 22.20 -14.52 -2.11
C VAL A 252 22.64 -15.06 -3.45
N MET A 253 21.76 -14.96 -4.46
CA MET A 253 22.08 -15.35 -5.83
C MET A 253 21.22 -14.58 -6.84
N PRO A 254 21.63 -14.54 -8.14
CA PRO A 254 20.80 -13.98 -9.20
C PRO A 254 19.49 -14.76 -9.38
N MET A 255 18.42 -14.07 -9.84
CA MET A 255 17.10 -14.68 -10.08
C MET A 255 17.16 -15.90 -11.00
N ALA A 256 18.02 -15.89 -12.02
CA ALA A 256 18.18 -17.00 -12.95
C ALA A 256 18.66 -18.31 -12.27
N GLU A 257 19.43 -18.20 -11.17
CA GLU A 257 19.84 -19.36 -10.37
C GLU A 257 18.78 -19.71 -9.32
N ALA A 258 18.21 -18.71 -8.66
CA ALA A 258 17.14 -18.90 -7.69
C ALA A 258 15.91 -19.58 -8.30
N ALA A 259 15.58 -19.27 -9.55
CA ALA A 259 14.48 -19.88 -10.31
C ALA A 259 14.58 -21.43 -10.35
N LYS A 260 15.77 -21.98 -10.43
CA LYS A 260 15.98 -23.43 -10.52
C LYS A 260 15.75 -24.19 -9.21
N VAL A 261 15.79 -23.48 -8.08
CA VAL A 261 15.82 -24.13 -6.76
C VAL A 261 14.68 -23.70 -5.83
N GLY A 262 14.02 -22.55 -6.08
CA GLY A 262 12.96 -22.01 -5.25
C GLY A 262 11.68 -22.85 -5.25
N ASP A 263 10.98 -22.85 -4.14
CA ASP A 263 9.65 -23.45 -3.97
C ASP A 263 8.55 -22.38 -3.85
N ILE A 264 8.88 -21.24 -3.24
CA ILE A 264 8.00 -20.08 -3.07
C ILE A 264 8.81 -18.83 -3.44
N PHE A 265 8.27 -17.98 -4.27
CA PHE A 265 8.86 -16.69 -4.65
C PHE A 265 7.98 -15.56 -4.17
N VAL A 266 8.59 -14.55 -3.55
CA VAL A 266 7.91 -13.32 -3.12
C VAL A 266 8.67 -12.13 -3.67
N THR A 267 8.00 -11.30 -4.49
CA THR A 267 8.59 -10.08 -5.05
C THR A 267 8.19 -8.85 -4.22
N LEU A 268 9.17 -8.01 -3.87
CA LEU A 268 9.01 -6.83 -3.03
C LEU A 268 9.98 -5.70 -3.44
N THR A 269 10.20 -5.54 -4.75
CA THR A 269 11.19 -4.58 -5.27
C THR A 269 10.59 -3.22 -5.58
N GLY A 270 9.28 -3.18 -5.91
CA GLY A 270 8.63 -2.01 -6.47
C GLY A 270 9.02 -1.72 -7.94
N ASP A 271 9.74 -2.64 -8.60
CA ASP A 271 10.10 -2.56 -10.01
C ASP A 271 9.14 -3.43 -10.85
N LYS A 272 9.31 -3.47 -12.15
CA LYS A 272 8.53 -4.31 -13.06
C LYS A 272 9.39 -5.47 -13.61
N ASP A 273 8.71 -6.53 -14.06
CA ASP A 273 9.34 -7.65 -14.77
C ASP A 273 10.51 -8.31 -14.00
N VAL A 274 10.39 -8.40 -12.67
CA VAL A 274 11.39 -9.03 -11.80
C VAL A 274 11.43 -10.55 -12.03
N ILE A 275 10.25 -11.16 -12.13
CA ILE A 275 10.11 -12.55 -12.57
C ILE A 275 9.52 -12.56 -13.98
N ARG A 276 10.25 -13.12 -14.93
CA ARG A 276 9.89 -13.15 -16.35
C ARG A 276 9.73 -14.58 -16.85
N GLY A 277 9.12 -14.74 -18.01
CA GLY A 277 8.89 -16.06 -18.64
C GLY A 277 10.15 -16.93 -18.76
N GLU A 278 11.33 -16.32 -18.96
CA GLU A 278 12.60 -17.04 -18.97
C GLU A 278 12.97 -17.68 -17.63
N HIS A 279 12.61 -17.02 -16.50
CA HIS A 279 12.77 -17.56 -15.17
C HIS A 279 11.76 -18.68 -14.91
N MET A 280 10.48 -18.45 -15.26
CA MET A 280 9.39 -19.41 -15.06
C MET A 280 9.62 -20.75 -15.76
N LYS A 281 10.24 -20.75 -16.97
CA LYS A 281 10.59 -21.95 -17.71
C LYS A 281 11.59 -22.87 -16.98
N ASN A 282 12.35 -22.32 -16.04
CA ASN A 282 13.35 -23.04 -15.26
C ASN A 282 12.88 -23.37 -13.83
N MET A 283 11.67 -22.95 -13.46
CA MET A 283 11.10 -23.20 -12.13
C MET A 283 10.60 -24.65 -12.01
N LYS A 284 10.48 -25.10 -10.78
CA LYS A 284 9.88 -26.40 -10.46
C LYS A 284 8.39 -26.40 -10.78
N ASP A 285 7.84 -27.54 -11.06
CA ASP A 285 6.38 -27.71 -11.09
C ASP A 285 5.77 -27.49 -9.71
N GLY A 286 4.63 -26.82 -9.64
CA GLY A 286 3.94 -26.50 -8.39
C GLY A 286 4.58 -25.37 -7.57
N VAL A 287 5.50 -24.58 -8.16
CA VAL A 287 6.05 -23.39 -7.49
C VAL A 287 4.94 -22.36 -7.18
N VAL A 288 5.07 -21.68 -6.05
CA VAL A 288 4.19 -20.57 -5.68
C VAL A 288 4.87 -19.23 -6.02
N LEU A 289 4.19 -18.38 -6.78
CA LEU A 289 4.60 -17.01 -7.05
C LEU A 289 3.66 -16.05 -6.33
N ALA A 290 4.22 -15.14 -5.54
CA ALA A 290 3.48 -14.12 -4.81
C ALA A 290 4.13 -12.74 -5.02
N ASN A 291 3.29 -11.72 -5.20
CA ASN A 291 3.73 -10.34 -5.22
C ASN A 291 3.26 -9.63 -3.94
N ALA A 292 4.18 -9.01 -3.22
CA ALA A 292 3.91 -8.17 -2.06
C ALA A 292 4.42 -6.73 -2.25
N GLY A 293 4.88 -6.39 -3.46
CA GLY A 293 5.12 -5.01 -3.85
C GLY A 293 3.82 -4.25 -4.10
N HIS A 294 3.93 -2.93 -4.23
CA HIS A 294 2.74 -2.05 -4.34
C HIS A 294 1.88 -2.37 -5.57
N PHE A 295 2.50 -2.63 -6.72
CA PHE A 295 1.82 -3.00 -7.97
C PHE A 295 2.11 -4.46 -8.36
N ASP A 296 1.20 -5.10 -9.07
CA ASP A 296 1.29 -6.50 -9.48
C ASP A 296 2.15 -6.74 -10.74
N VAL A 297 2.91 -5.74 -11.16
CA VAL A 297 3.74 -5.75 -12.38
C VAL A 297 5.11 -6.41 -12.20
N GLU A 298 5.48 -6.79 -10.98
CA GLU A 298 6.78 -7.43 -10.71
C GLU A 298 6.87 -8.84 -11.29
N ILE A 299 5.72 -9.52 -11.44
CA ILE A 299 5.63 -10.84 -12.08
C ILE A 299 5.00 -10.64 -13.46
N ASN A 300 5.78 -10.89 -14.51
CA ASN A 300 5.33 -10.79 -15.89
C ASN A 300 4.42 -11.99 -16.21
N LYS A 301 3.12 -11.74 -16.36
CA LYS A 301 2.07 -12.75 -16.63
C LYS A 301 1.90 -12.97 -18.12
#